data_133043b97ec1290c1f7a34e257a55835
#
_entry.id   133043b97ec1290c1f7a34e257a55835
#
_cell.length_a   1.000
_cell.length_b   1.000
_cell.length_c   1.000
_cell.angle_alpha   90.00
_cell.angle_beta   90.00
_cell.angle_gamma   90.00
#
_symmetry.space_group_name_H-M   'P 1'
#
loop_
_entity.id
_entity.type
_entity.pdbx_description
1 polymer ?
#
loop_
_entity_poly.entity_id
_entity_poly.type
_entity_poly.pdbx_seq_one_letter_code
_entity_poly.pdbx_strand_id
1 'polypeptide(L)'
;MMKKKLLFFLIIFFSITFNSFSIEPDIFVQSTVNRASKLLGEDITKDKKIEKLKLIAKETVDIRGIGFYTLGKKRKSLNEQEKKRYAELFEEYFLKSFSSRLAEYTNPEIDVQSKEKLNENYTIVNSILKATNERPEIKIDWRIYTKNPDNPLIRDLIIEGLSLARTQKEIGRAHV
;
A
#
# COMPACT_ATOMS: atom_id res chain seq x y z
N MET A 1 30.53 10.87 -51.16
CA MET A 1 29.75 9.70 -50.69
C MET A 1 29.83 9.44 -49.16
N MET A 2 30.72 10.10 -48.41
CA MET A 2 30.88 9.85 -46.97
C MET A 2 29.83 10.51 -46.06
N LYS A 3 29.22 11.62 -46.47
CA LYS A 3 28.25 12.37 -45.62
C LYS A 3 26.90 11.65 -45.40
N LYS A 4 26.47 10.76 -46.29
CA LYS A 4 25.21 9.99 -46.15
C LYS A 4 25.33 8.78 -45.20
N LYS A 5 26.50 8.22 -45.01
CA LYS A 5 26.73 7.09 -44.10
C LYS A 5 26.79 7.52 -42.62
N LEU A 6 27.20 8.77 -42.38
CA LEU A 6 27.27 9.31 -41.01
C LEU A 6 25.86 9.62 -40.46
N LEU A 7 24.92 10.03 -41.33
CA LEU A 7 23.54 10.30 -40.92
C LEU A 7 22.76 9.03 -40.55
N PHE A 8 23.09 7.91 -41.19
CA PHE A 8 22.44 6.63 -40.90
C PHE A 8 22.90 6.02 -39.56
N PHE A 9 24.13 6.30 -39.16
CA PHE A 9 24.64 5.85 -37.87
C PHE A 9 24.08 6.63 -36.66
N LEU A 10 23.67 7.88 -36.86
CA LEU A 10 23.08 8.74 -35.82
C LEU A 10 21.64 8.35 -35.51
N ILE A 11 20.91 7.74 -36.44
CA ILE A 11 19.50 7.33 -36.27
C ILE A 11 19.40 6.05 -35.44
N ILE A 12 20.40 5.15 -35.46
CA ILE A 12 20.41 3.89 -34.72
C ILE A 12 20.66 4.11 -33.22
N PHE A 13 21.26 5.22 -32.82
CA PHE A 13 21.60 5.51 -31.42
C PHE A 13 20.42 6.04 -30.59
N PHE A 14 19.27 6.35 -31.22
CA PHE A 14 18.11 6.94 -30.52
C PHE A 14 17.02 5.94 -30.16
N SER A 15 17.27 4.65 -30.36
CA SER A 15 16.31 3.57 -29.98
C SER A 15 16.65 2.94 -28.63
N ILE A 16 17.15 3.71 -27.65
CA ILE A 16 17.22 3.24 -26.27
C ILE A 16 15.81 3.38 -25.71
N THR A 17 15.00 2.34 -25.86
CA THR A 17 13.74 2.21 -25.12
C THR A 17 14.10 2.11 -23.63
N PHE A 18 13.84 3.17 -22.88
CA PHE A 18 13.81 3.08 -21.42
C PHE A 18 12.70 2.09 -21.06
N ASN A 19 13.09 0.87 -20.70
CA ASN A 19 12.16 -0.04 -20.06
C ASN A 19 11.78 0.62 -18.73
N SER A 20 10.59 1.22 -18.68
CA SER A 20 9.98 1.60 -17.40
C SER A 20 9.79 0.32 -16.60
N PHE A 21 10.53 0.17 -15.52
CA PHE A 21 10.38 -0.97 -14.60
C PHE A 21 9.12 -0.72 -13.77
N SER A 22 7.97 -1.12 -14.31
CA SER A 22 6.72 -1.19 -13.56
C SER A 22 6.86 -2.24 -12.45
N ILE A 23 6.53 -1.87 -11.23
CA ILE A 23 6.48 -2.81 -10.11
C ILE A 23 5.14 -3.55 -10.17
N GLU A 24 5.19 -4.86 -10.42
CA GLU A 24 4.00 -5.71 -10.44
C GLU A 24 3.30 -5.72 -9.06
N PRO A 25 1.98 -5.50 -8.99
CA PRO A 25 1.26 -5.33 -7.72
C PRO A 25 1.37 -6.53 -6.76
N ASP A 26 1.39 -7.74 -7.26
CA ASP A 26 1.59 -8.97 -6.48
C ASP A 26 3.01 -9.05 -5.89
N ILE A 27 4.02 -8.72 -6.68
CA ILE A 27 5.41 -8.63 -6.21
C ILE A 27 5.57 -7.55 -5.14
N PHE A 28 4.91 -6.39 -5.34
CA PHE A 28 4.89 -5.31 -4.36
C PHE A 28 4.29 -5.76 -3.03
N VAL A 29 3.11 -6.41 -3.06
CA VAL A 29 2.45 -6.93 -1.86
C VAL A 29 3.33 -7.98 -1.19
N GLN A 30 3.83 -8.98 -1.94
CA GLN A 30 4.67 -10.03 -1.38
C GLN A 30 5.94 -9.46 -0.73
N SER A 31 6.60 -8.49 -1.36
CA SER A 31 7.77 -7.81 -0.79
C SER A 31 7.43 -7.08 0.50
N THR A 32 6.30 -6.34 0.51
CA THR A 32 5.84 -5.59 1.69
C THR A 32 5.55 -6.52 2.86
N VAL A 33 4.84 -7.61 2.60
CA VAL A 33 4.49 -8.63 3.59
C VAL A 33 5.75 -9.30 4.13
N ASN A 34 6.68 -9.72 3.27
CA ASN A 34 7.93 -10.36 3.69
C ASN A 34 8.76 -9.44 4.60
N ARG A 35 8.83 -8.14 4.29
CA ARG A 35 9.50 -7.13 5.14
C ARG A 35 8.85 -7.03 6.51
N ALA A 36 7.52 -6.96 6.57
CA ALA A 36 6.77 -6.88 7.82
C ALA A 36 6.91 -8.18 8.64
N SER A 37 6.75 -9.35 8.03
CA SER A 37 6.88 -10.66 8.70
C SER A 37 8.28 -10.86 9.27
N LYS A 38 9.32 -10.54 8.48
CA LYS A 38 10.72 -10.61 8.95
C LYS A 38 10.94 -9.74 10.18
N LEU A 39 10.45 -8.48 10.13
CA LEU A 39 10.54 -7.54 11.26
C LEU A 39 9.82 -8.05 12.50
N LEU A 40 8.64 -8.64 12.35
CA LEU A 40 7.85 -9.19 13.46
C LEU A 40 8.52 -10.41 14.09
N GLY A 41 9.34 -11.15 13.36
CA GLY A 41 10.17 -12.25 13.84
C GLY A 41 11.47 -11.83 14.53
N GLU A 42 11.89 -10.54 14.43
CA GLU A 42 13.11 -10.06 15.10
C GLU A 42 12.97 -10.10 16.63
N ASP A 43 14.08 -10.43 17.32
CA ASP A 43 14.16 -10.36 18.79
C ASP A 43 14.47 -8.93 19.25
N ILE A 44 13.48 -8.04 19.11
CA ILE A 44 13.53 -6.64 19.54
C ILE A 44 12.25 -6.29 20.30
N THR A 45 12.30 -5.20 21.06
CA THR A 45 11.14 -4.74 21.84
C THR A 45 9.94 -4.40 20.96
N LYS A 46 8.72 -4.55 21.49
CA LYS A 46 7.47 -4.22 20.81
C LYS A 46 7.48 -2.78 20.28
N ASP A 47 8.00 -1.83 21.06
CA ASP A 47 8.08 -0.42 20.65
C ASP A 47 8.99 -0.23 19.43
N LYS A 48 10.13 -0.92 19.40
CA LYS A 48 11.01 -0.91 18.22
C LYS A 48 10.33 -1.53 17.00
N LYS A 49 9.56 -2.61 17.17
CA LYS A 49 8.75 -3.19 16.08
C LYS A 49 7.74 -2.17 15.55
N ILE A 50 7.01 -1.50 16.45
CA ILE A 50 6.02 -0.46 16.08
C ILE A 50 6.68 0.66 15.27
N GLU A 51 7.82 1.20 15.72
CA GLU A 51 8.51 2.28 14.99
C GLU A 51 8.96 1.85 13.58
N LYS A 52 9.52 0.66 13.45
CA LYS A 52 9.92 0.12 12.14
C LYS A 52 8.70 -0.19 11.24
N LEU A 53 7.58 -0.68 11.79
CA LEU A 53 6.34 -0.89 11.05
C LEU A 53 5.75 0.41 10.52
N LYS A 54 5.83 1.52 11.28
CA LYS A 54 5.43 2.84 10.82
C LYS A 54 6.21 3.29 9.57
N LEU A 55 7.50 2.98 9.50
CA LEU A 55 8.32 3.30 8.32
C LEU A 55 7.86 2.49 7.10
N ILE A 56 7.64 1.18 7.26
CA ILE A 56 7.10 0.34 6.18
C ILE A 56 5.74 0.89 5.70
N ALA A 57 4.84 1.24 6.63
CA ALA A 57 3.53 1.79 6.28
C ALA A 57 3.62 3.13 5.53
N LYS A 58 4.51 4.03 5.94
CA LYS A 58 4.73 5.32 5.23
C LYS A 58 5.20 5.13 3.79
N GLU A 59 6.02 4.12 3.53
CA GLU A 59 6.53 3.82 2.20
C GLU A 59 5.50 3.14 1.29
N THR A 60 4.61 2.32 1.87
CA THR A 60 3.80 1.37 1.09
C THR A 60 2.31 1.69 1.08
N VAL A 61 1.82 2.55 1.99
CA VAL A 61 0.38 2.86 2.14
C VAL A 61 0.10 4.30 1.72
N ASP A 62 -0.94 4.50 0.91
CA ASP A 62 -1.48 5.84 0.62
C ASP A 62 -2.33 6.36 1.79
N ILE A 63 -1.66 6.65 2.91
CA ILE A 63 -2.33 7.08 4.16
C ILE A 63 -3.18 8.33 3.92
N ARG A 64 -2.65 9.30 3.17
CA ARG A 64 -3.38 10.53 2.83
C ARG A 64 -4.62 10.25 1.99
N GLY A 65 -4.50 9.38 1.00
CA GLY A 65 -5.64 8.99 0.17
C GLY A 65 -6.72 8.25 0.93
N ILE A 66 -6.34 7.37 1.87
CA ILE A 66 -7.27 6.69 2.78
C ILE A 66 -7.96 7.74 3.68
N GLY A 67 -7.19 8.65 4.29
CA GLY A 67 -7.74 9.72 5.13
C GLY A 67 -8.78 10.57 4.40
N PHE A 68 -8.48 11.02 3.18
CA PHE A 68 -9.45 11.78 2.38
C PHE A 68 -10.66 10.96 1.92
N TYR A 69 -10.53 9.65 1.78
CA TYR A 69 -11.67 8.77 1.53
C TYR A 69 -12.59 8.70 2.76
N THR A 70 -12.04 8.65 3.97
CA THR A 70 -12.82 8.58 5.22
C THR A 70 -13.62 9.86 5.48
N LEU A 71 -13.09 11.04 5.13
CA LEU A 71 -13.84 12.32 5.17
C LEU A 71 -15.09 12.32 4.29
N GLY A 72 -15.10 11.54 3.21
CA GLY A 72 -16.23 11.48 2.29
C GLY A 72 -16.59 12.84 1.70
N LYS A 73 -17.89 13.21 1.81
CA LYS A 73 -18.40 14.48 1.25
C LYS A 73 -17.87 15.71 1.99
N LYS A 74 -17.55 15.60 3.28
CA LYS A 74 -17.03 16.71 4.11
C LYS A 74 -15.71 17.28 3.55
N ARG A 75 -14.90 16.48 2.84
CA ARG A 75 -13.68 16.96 2.19
C ARG A 75 -13.91 18.18 1.29
N LYS A 76 -15.11 18.31 0.70
CA LYS A 76 -15.41 19.40 -0.23
C LYS A 76 -15.64 20.74 0.49
N SER A 77 -16.05 20.72 1.77
CA SER A 77 -16.31 21.92 2.58
C SER A 77 -15.08 22.41 3.34
N LEU A 78 -14.01 21.62 3.41
CA LEU A 78 -12.77 22.00 4.08
C LEU A 78 -11.91 22.89 3.18
N ASN A 79 -11.31 23.94 3.76
CA ASN A 79 -10.25 24.72 3.12
C ASN A 79 -8.91 23.94 3.10
N GLU A 80 -7.89 24.47 2.44
CA GLU A 80 -6.61 23.76 2.28
C GLU A 80 -5.84 23.60 3.60
N GLN A 81 -5.95 24.54 4.53
CA GLN A 81 -5.33 24.44 5.84
C GLN A 81 -5.97 23.36 6.69
N GLU A 82 -7.29 23.27 6.68
CA GLU A 82 -8.06 22.22 7.36
C GLU A 82 -7.77 20.84 6.77
N LYS A 83 -7.69 20.73 5.44
CA LYS A 83 -7.29 19.47 4.76
C LYS A 83 -5.89 19.02 5.15
N LYS A 84 -4.93 19.98 5.21
CA LYS A 84 -3.56 19.69 5.65
C LYS A 84 -3.55 19.20 7.09
N ARG A 85 -4.20 19.92 7.99
CA ARG A 85 -4.27 19.56 9.41
C ARG A 85 -4.92 18.19 9.62
N TYR A 86 -6.02 17.94 8.89
CA TYR A 86 -6.67 16.61 8.94
C TYR A 86 -5.73 15.51 8.47
N ALA A 87 -5.02 15.70 7.36
CA ALA A 87 -4.11 14.69 6.82
C ALA A 87 -2.98 14.35 7.82
N GLU A 88 -2.41 15.36 8.51
CA GLU A 88 -1.39 15.17 9.54
C GLU A 88 -1.92 14.35 10.74
N LEU A 89 -3.09 14.72 11.25
CA LEU A 89 -3.73 14.01 12.37
C LEU A 89 -4.15 12.58 11.99
N PHE A 90 -4.66 12.40 10.77
CA PHE A 90 -5.03 11.08 10.28
C PHE A 90 -3.81 10.18 10.11
N GLU A 91 -2.69 10.70 9.60
CA GLU A 91 -1.45 9.95 9.48
C GLU A 91 -0.95 9.48 10.84
N GLU A 92 -0.90 10.36 11.83
CA GLU A 92 -0.51 10.03 13.20
C GLU A 92 -1.40 8.93 13.80
N TYR A 93 -2.72 9.10 13.71
CA TYR A 93 -3.70 8.12 14.16
C TYR A 93 -3.54 6.77 13.46
N PHE A 94 -3.44 6.79 12.11
CA PHE A 94 -3.30 5.58 11.31
C PHE A 94 -2.03 4.81 11.67
N LEU A 95 -0.89 5.49 11.68
CA LEU A 95 0.39 4.87 11.98
C LEU A 95 0.41 4.27 13.40
N LYS A 96 -0.14 4.98 14.38
CA LYS A 96 -0.22 4.48 15.75
C LYS A 96 -1.10 3.23 15.85
N SER A 97 -2.35 3.31 15.36
CA SER A 97 -3.32 2.21 15.50
C SER A 97 -2.93 0.99 14.69
N PHE A 98 -2.51 1.19 13.44
CA PHE A 98 -2.17 0.10 12.52
C PHE A 98 -0.90 -0.64 12.97
N SER A 99 0.18 0.11 13.27
CA SER A 99 1.44 -0.51 13.66
C SER A 99 1.36 -1.21 15.02
N SER A 100 0.58 -0.65 15.96
CA SER A 100 0.36 -1.31 17.26
C SER A 100 -0.37 -2.64 17.13
N ARG A 101 -1.38 -2.72 16.25
CA ARG A 101 -2.10 -3.98 15.98
C ARG A 101 -1.22 -5.00 15.27
N LEU A 102 -0.44 -4.57 14.27
CA LEU A 102 0.48 -5.49 13.58
C LEU A 102 1.56 -6.04 14.51
N ALA A 103 2.06 -5.24 15.46
CA ALA A 103 3.09 -5.66 16.40
C ALA A 103 2.63 -6.74 17.40
N GLU A 104 1.34 -7.09 17.41
CA GLU A 104 0.79 -8.19 18.20
C GLU A 104 0.94 -9.56 17.51
N TYR A 105 1.18 -9.57 16.21
CA TYR A 105 1.42 -10.81 15.48
C TYR A 105 2.86 -11.29 15.65
N THR A 106 3.00 -12.60 15.81
CA THR A 106 4.30 -13.27 15.83
C THR A 106 4.42 -14.13 14.58
N ASN A 107 5.45 -13.87 13.78
CA ASN A 107 5.75 -14.61 12.56
C ASN A 107 4.52 -14.86 11.65
N PRO A 108 3.77 -13.82 11.24
CA PRO A 108 2.64 -14.02 10.34
C PRO A 108 3.14 -14.50 8.97
N GLU A 109 2.58 -15.59 8.47
CA GLU A 109 2.85 -16.08 7.12
C GLU A 109 1.69 -15.68 6.22
N ILE A 110 1.97 -14.83 5.23
CA ILE A 110 1.01 -14.39 4.22
C ILE A 110 1.50 -14.87 2.86
N ASP A 111 0.63 -15.58 2.15
CA ASP A 111 0.89 -16.16 0.85
C ASP A 111 0.05 -15.45 -0.21
N VAL A 112 0.72 -14.77 -1.14
CA VAL A 112 0.07 -14.08 -2.26
C VAL A 112 -0.34 -15.10 -3.30
N GLN A 113 -1.63 -15.14 -3.64
CA GLN A 113 -2.24 -16.16 -4.48
C GLN A 113 -2.40 -15.70 -5.93
N SER A 114 -2.98 -14.52 -6.10
CA SER A 114 -3.37 -14.01 -7.42
C SER A 114 -3.49 -12.49 -7.43
N LYS A 115 -3.63 -11.93 -8.63
CA LYS A 115 -3.97 -10.53 -8.83
C LYS A 115 -5.03 -10.37 -9.90
N GLU A 116 -5.86 -9.35 -9.78
CA GLU A 116 -6.90 -8.98 -10.73
C GLU A 116 -6.89 -7.46 -10.95
N LYS A 117 -6.79 -7.01 -12.20
CA LYS A 117 -6.91 -5.59 -12.56
C LYS A 117 -8.37 -5.16 -12.41
N LEU A 118 -8.67 -4.33 -11.43
CA LEU A 118 -10.01 -3.82 -11.18
C LEU A 118 -10.40 -2.71 -12.17
N ASN A 119 -9.46 -1.81 -12.49
CA ASN A 119 -9.60 -0.74 -13.49
C ASN A 119 -8.22 -0.13 -13.78
N GLU A 120 -8.18 0.99 -14.53
CA GLU A 120 -6.93 1.68 -14.93
C GLU A 120 -6.04 2.11 -13.74
N ASN A 121 -6.65 2.35 -12.57
CA ASN A 121 -5.93 2.89 -11.41
C ASN A 121 -5.78 1.89 -10.24
N TYR A 122 -6.42 0.73 -10.32
CA TYR A 122 -6.47 -0.21 -9.19
C TYR A 122 -6.34 -1.66 -9.63
N THR A 123 -5.54 -2.39 -8.86
CA THR A 123 -5.43 -3.84 -8.90
C THR A 123 -5.78 -4.41 -7.53
N ILE A 124 -6.53 -5.51 -7.49
CA ILE A 124 -6.71 -6.32 -6.29
C ILE A 124 -5.64 -7.42 -6.31
N VAL A 125 -4.96 -7.58 -5.19
CA VAL A 125 -4.07 -8.71 -4.94
C VAL A 125 -4.69 -9.55 -3.84
N ASN A 126 -4.90 -10.83 -4.11
CA ASN A 126 -5.49 -11.77 -3.17
C ASN A 126 -4.38 -12.51 -2.42
N SER A 127 -4.55 -12.67 -1.12
CA SER A 127 -3.62 -13.40 -0.28
C SER A 127 -4.32 -14.13 0.87
N ILE A 128 -3.59 -15.04 1.48
CA ILE A 128 -4.04 -15.83 2.61
C ILE A 128 -3.03 -15.66 3.75
N LEU A 129 -3.50 -15.20 4.91
CA LEU A 129 -2.77 -15.31 6.16
C LEU A 129 -3.00 -16.72 6.69
N LYS A 130 -1.93 -17.52 6.75
CA LYS A 130 -2.01 -18.94 7.11
C LYS A 130 -2.53 -19.14 8.53
N ALA A 131 -3.25 -20.25 8.72
CA ALA A 131 -3.73 -20.68 10.02
C ALA A 131 -2.56 -20.96 10.98
N THR A 132 -2.82 -20.79 12.26
CA THR A 132 -1.97 -21.26 13.37
C THR A 132 -2.82 -22.09 14.34
N ASN A 133 -2.21 -22.64 15.38
CA ASN A 133 -2.96 -23.36 16.41
C ASN A 133 -3.98 -22.47 17.14
N GLU A 134 -3.78 -21.14 17.10
CA GLU A 134 -4.60 -20.15 17.82
C GLU A 134 -5.55 -19.38 16.92
N ARG A 135 -5.38 -19.49 15.59
CA ARG A 135 -6.08 -18.66 14.62
C ARG A 135 -6.38 -19.43 13.33
N PRO A 136 -7.62 -19.35 12.79
CA PRO A 136 -7.94 -19.89 11.48
C PRO A 136 -7.19 -19.15 10.36
N GLU A 137 -7.23 -19.70 9.15
CA GLU A 137 -6.84 -19.03 7.93
C GLU A 137 -7.71 -17.80 7.70
N ILE A 138 -7.11 -16.70 7.19
CA ILE A 138 -7.80 -15.43 6.94
C ILE A 138 -7.50 -14.97 5.51
N LYS A 139 -8.54 -14.68 4.75
CA LYS A 139 -8.41 -14.06 3.41
C LYS A 139 -8.16 -12.57 3.55
N ILE A 140 -7.15 -12.08 2.82
CA ILE A 140 -6.80 -10.67 2.75
C ILE A 140 -6.67 -10.26 1.30
N ASP A 141 -7.55 -9.34 0.87
CA ASP A 141 -7.46 -8.71 -0.43
C ASP A 141 -6.87 -7.31 -0.29
N TRP A 142 -5.84 -7.01 -1.08
CA TRP A 142 -5.11 -5.74 -1.08
C TRP A 142 -5.56 -4.92 -2.27
N ARG A 143 -6.18 -3.76 -2.03
CA ARG A 143 -6.46 -2.81 -3.11
C ARG A 143 -5.26 -1.92 -3.32
N ILE A 144 -4.57 -2.15 -4.43
CA ILE A 144 -3.35 -1.43 -4.79
C ILE A 144 -3.69 -0.32 -5.77
N TYR A 145 -3.23 0.89 -5.49
CA TYR A 145 -3.30 2.03 -6.39
C TYR A 145 -2.11 1.98 -7.34
N THR A 146 -2.39 1.78 -8.61
CA THR A 146 -1.42 1.48 -9.68
C THR A 146 -1.35 2.54 -10.76
N LYS A 147 -1.92 3.74 -10.50
CA LYS A 147 -1.84 4.86 -11.46
C LYS A 147 -0.40 5.28 -11.75
N ASN A 148 0.48 5.21 -10.75
CA ASN A 148 1.92 5.30 -10.94
C ASN A 148 2.51 3.89 -10.81
N PRO A 149 2.85 3.22 -11.92
CA PRO A 149 3.32 1.84 -11.90
C PRO A 149 4.71 1.68 -11.25
N ASP A 150 5.51 2.75 -11.20
CA ASP A 150 6.83 2.73 -10.57
C ASP A 150 6.75 2.88 -9.04
N ASN A 151 5.59 3.31 -8.53
CA ASN A 151 5.36 3.51 -7.09
C ASN A 151 3.92 3.13 -6.72
N PRO A 152 3.57 1.83 -6.74
CA PRO A 152 2.27 1.36 -6.29
C PRO A 152 2.09 1.59 -4.79
N LEU A 153 0.85 1.84 -4.34
CA LEU A 153 0.53 2.09 -2.94
C LEU A 153 -0.70 1.30 -2.51
N ILE A 154 -0.68 0.78 -1.29
CA ILE A 154 -1.85 0.12 -0.67
C ILE A 154 -2.88 1.21 -0.36
N ARG A 155 -4.12 1.05 -0.86
CA ARG A 155 -5.23 1.97 -0.65
C ARG A 155 -6.34 1.39 0.23
N ASP A 156 -6.39 0.08 0.39
CA ASP A 156 -7.33 -0.61 1.27
C ASP A 156 -6.86 -2.04 1.57
N LEU A 157 -7.26 -2.55 2.72
CA LEU A 157 -7.21 -3.96 3.08
C LEU A 157 -8.64 -4.45 3.28
N ILE A 158 -9.00 -5.53 2.61
CA ILE A 158 -10.29 -6.17 2.70
C ILE A 158 -10.05 -7.52 3.37
N ILE A 159 -10.44 -7.63 4.64
CA ILE A 159 -10.22 -8.82 5.46
C ILE A 159 -11.56 -9.55 5.58
N GLU A 160 -11.61 -10.80 5.13
CA GLU A 160 -12.85 -11.59 5.09
C GLU A 160 -14.02 -10.82 4.46
N GLY A 161 -13.76 -10.08 3.37
CA GLY A 161 -14.74 -9.26 2.67
C GLY A 161 -15.04 -7.90 3.29
N LEU A 162 -14.47 -7.56 4.46
CA LEU A 162 -14.67 -6.28 5.14
C LEU A 162 -13.55 -5.29 4.82
N SER A 163 -13.89 -4.22 4.10
CA SER A 163 -12.97 -3.12 3.78
C SER A 163 -12.67 -2.28 5.03
N LEU A 164 -11.39 -2.20 5.40
CA LEU A 164 -10.96 -1.38 6.54
C LEU A 164 -11.18 0.11 6.29
N ALA A 165 -10.91 0.60 5.07
CA ALA A 165 -11.14 2.00 4.73
C ALA A 165 -12.63 2.37 4.78
N ARG A 166 -13.53 1.48 4.35
CA ARG A 166 -14.98 1.69 4.45
C ARG A 166 -15.43 1.71 5.90
N THR A 167 -15.00 0.75 6.71
CA THR A 167 -15.32 0.68 8.15
C THR A 167 -14.91 1.97 8.87
N GLN A 168 -13.69 2.48 8.63
CA GLN A 168 -13.23 3.74 9.21
C GLN A 168 -14.11 4.93 8.78
N LYS A 169 -14.57 4.97 7.53
CA LYS A 169 -15.47 6.02 7.03
C LYS A 169 -16.85 5.97 7.71
N GLU A 170 -17.37 4.78 7.96
CA GLU A 170 -18.67 4.60 8.63
C GLU A 170 -18.60 4.99 10.10
N ILE A 171 -17.54 4.59 10.82
CA ILE A 171 -17.29 5.02 12.19
C ILE A 171 -17.23 6.56 12.29
N GLY A 172 -16.50 7.23 11.38
CA GLY A 172 -16.42 8.67 11.34
C GLY A 172 -17.78 9.36 11.08
N ARG A 173 -18.73 8.69 10.45
CA ARG A 173 -20.09 9.22 10.22
C ARG A 173 -20.99 9.06 11.44
N ALA A 174 -20.82 8.01 12.22
CA ALA A 174 -21.66 7.72 13.38
C ALA A 174 -21.38 8.68 14.56
N HIS A 175 -20.25 9.37 14.55
CA HIS A 175 -19.82 10.29 15.61
C HIS A 175 -19.96 11.79 15.23
N VAL A 176 -20.75 12.12 14.20
CA VAL A 176 -21.03 13.49 13.72
C VAL A 176 -22.57 13.73 13.72
#